data_c18428a50276acfda6ca18920714f041
#
_entry.id   c18428a50276acfda6ca18920714f041
#
_cell.length_a   1.000
_cell.length_b   1.000
_cell.length_c   1.000
_cell.angle_alpha   90.00
_cell.angle_beta   90.00
_cell.angle_gamma   90.00
#
_symmetry.space_group_name_H-M   'P 1'
#
loop_
_entity.id
_entity.type
_entity.pdbx_description
1 polymer ?
#
loop_
_entity_poly.entity_id
_entity_poly.type
_entity_poly.pdbx_seq_one_letter_code
_entity_poly.pdbx_strand_id
1 'polypeptide(L)'
;MIMTNNTLVSKDLANKKLHVVREFNAPLEKVWKAWTESALLDKWWAPRPWKAETKTLDFREGGLWLYCMVGPDGTRHWCRVDFKTIAAQKSFTSTAVFSDDKGNRDNSFPAMHWSIVFIPTTTGSKVEVRISFDNEADLQKILEMGFEAGFSMGLGNLDELLASIN
;
A
#
# COMPACT_ATOMS: atom_id res chain seq x y z
N MET A 1 9.89 -18.66 -1.56
CA MET A 1 8.90 -17.70 -2.08
C MET A 1 7.53 -18.33 -2.01
N ILE A 2 6.61 -17.67 -1.35
CA ILE A 2 5.24 -18.17 -1.14
C ILE A 2 4.31 -17.44 -2.07
N MET A 3 3.50 -18.19 -2.82
CA MET A 3 2.47 -17.59 -3.68
C MET A 3 1.10 -17.92 -3.11
N THR A 4 0.33 -16.90 -2.76
CA THR A 4 -1.03 -17.01 -2.22
C THR A 4 -1.92 -16.03 -2.97
N ASN A 5 -3.03 -16.51 -3.57
CA ASN A 5 -3.97 -15.66 -4.33
C ASN A 5 -3.25 -14.80 -5.38
N ASN A 6 -2.32 -15.40 -6.14
CA ASN A 6 -1.49 -14.70 -7.13
C ASN A 6 -0.58 -13.63 -6.53
N THR A 7 -0.36 -13.66 -5.23
CA THR A 7 0.56 -12.75 -4.53
C THR A 7 1.89 -13.44 -4.29
N LEU A 8 2.95 -12.79 -4.70
CA LEU A 8 4.32 -13.27 -4.58
C LEU A 8 5.07 -12.31 -3.67
N VAL A 9 5.55 -12.81 -2.53
CA VAL A 9 6.26 -11.96 -1.54
C VAL A 9 7.68 -12.47 -1.39
N SER A 10 8.66 -11.57 -1.53
CA SER A 10 10.07 -11.83 -1.26
C SER A 10 10.59 -10.85 -0.23
N LYS A 11 11.40 -11.35 0.71
CA LYS A 11 12.05 -10.55 1.74
C LYS A 11 13.55 -10.61 1.53
N ASP A 12 14.21 -9.46 1.53
CA ASP A 12 15.66 -9.35 1.40
C ASP A 12 16.19 -8.53 2.57
N LEU A 13 16.47 -9.18 3.68
CA LEU A 13 16.92 -8.51 4.90
C LEU A 13 18.25 -7.79 4.70
N ALA A 14 19.19 -8.43 4.00
CA ALA A 14 20.52 -7.84 3.78
C ALA A 14 20.45 -6.53 3.00
N ASN A 15 19.55 -6.43 2.02
CA ASN A 15 19.35 -5.21 1.23
C ASN A 15 18.20 -4.35 1.71
N LYS A 16 17.59 -4.69 2.84
CA LYS A 16 16.55 -3.91 3.53
C LYS A 16 15.32 -3.69 2.65
N LYS A 17 14.85 -4.73 1.95
CA LYS A 17 13.77 -4.60 0.98
C LYS A 17 12.72 -5.67 1.13
N LEU A 18 11.47 -5.27 0.81
CA LEU A 18 10.37 -6.18 0.55
C LEU A 18 9.98 -6.02 -0.92
N HIS A 19 9.66 -7.12 -1.57
CA HIS A 19 9.17 -7.12 -2.94
C HIS A 19 7.86 -7.90 -2.98
N VAL A 20 6.79 -7.28 -3.45
CA VAL A 20 5.48 -7.90 -3.58
C VAL A 20 5.03 -7.76 -5.02
N VAL A 21 4.66 -8.87 -5.63
CA VAL A 21 4.12 -8.89 -7.00
C VAL A 21 2.72 -9.47 -6.94
N ARG A 22 1.77 -8.78 -7.54
CA ARG A 22 0.38 -9.22 -7.56
C ARG A 22 -0.21 -9.03 -8.96
N GLU A 23 -0.83 -10.09 -9.48
CA GLU A 23 -1.60 -10.01 -10.72
C GLU A 23 -3.06 -9.78 -10.40
N PHE A 24 -3.73 -8.96 -11.22
CA PHE A 24 -5.14 -8.65 -11.11
C PHE A 24 -5.85 -8.91 -12.43
N ASN A 25 -7.04 -9.48 -12.34
CA ASN A 25 -7.88 -9.77 -13.50
C ASN A 25 -8.75 -8.53 -13.81
N ALA A 26 -8.09 -7.41 -14.06
CA ALA A 26 -8.74 -6.13 -14.34
C ALA A 26 -7.81 -5.26 -15.20
N PRO A 27 -8.36 -4.37 -16.06
CA PRO A 27 -7.54 -3.49 -16.89
C PRO A 27 -6.73 -2.50 -16.04
N LEU A 28 -5.59 -2.10 -16.58
CA LEU A 28 -4.61 -1.25 -15.89
C LEU A 28 -5.23 0.03 -15.34
N GLU A 29 -6.09 0.69 -16.10
CA GLU A 29 -6.70 1.94 -15.66
C GLU A 29 -7.57 1.79 -14.42
N LYS A 30 -8.27 0.65 -14.27
CA LYS A 30 -9.06 0.36 -13.07
C LYS A 30 -8.16 0.12 -11.87
N VAL A 31 -7.10 -0.64 -12.07
CA VAL A 31 -6.13 -0.92 -11.01
C VAL A 31 -5.44 0.37 -10.58
N TRP A 32 -5.03 1.20 -11.53
CA TRP A 32 -4.43 2.49 -11.24
C TRP A 32 -5.36 3.37 -10.39
N LYS A 33 -6.64 3.47 -10.76
CA LYS A 33 -7.63 4.23 -10.00
C LYS A 33 -7.78 3.71 -8.57
N ALA A 34 -7.81 2.39 -8.42
CA ALA A 34 -7.96 1.76 -7.10
C ALA A 34 -6.79 2.10 -6.16
N TRP A 35 -5.60 2.36 -6.72
CA TRP A 35 -4.41 2.71 -5.95
C TRP A 35 -4.23 4.22 -5.75
N THR A 36 -5.00 5.06 -6.42
CA THR A 36 -4.77 6.51 -6.44
C THR A 36 -5.97 7.36 -6.07
N GLU A 37 -7.17 6.77 -5.95
CA GLU A 37 -8.39 7.50 -5.56
C GLU A 37 -8.82 7.09 -4.16
N SER A 38 -9.09 8.09 -3.31
CA SER A 38 -9.40 7.85 -1.90
C SER A 38 -10.67 7.03 -1.70
N ALA A 39 -11.70 7.27 -2.51
CA ALA A 39 -12.95 6.52 -2.41
C ALA A 39 -12.75 5.02 -2.63
N LEU A 40 -11.78 4.64 -3.46
CA LEU A 40 -11.46 3.24 -3.70
C LEU A 40 -10.49 2.70 -2.66
N LEU A 41 -9.44 3.46 -2.32
CA LEU A 41 -8.47 3.07 -1.29
C LEU A 41 -9.15 2.78 0.05
N ASP A 42 -10.14 3.58 0.43
CA ASP A 42 -10.86 3.39 1.69
C ASP A 42 -11.59 2.04 1.74
N LYS A 43 -11.86 1.42 0.60
CA LYS A 43 -12.57 0.16 0.52
C LYS A 43 -11.69 -1.07 0.62
N TRP A 44 -10.38 -0.96 0.34
CA TRP A 44 -9.54 -2.16 0.29
C TRP A 44 -8.24 -2.08 1.07
N TRP A 45 -7.73 -0.88 1.34
CA TRP A 45 -6.37 -0.69 1.88
C TRP A 45 -6.17 -1.33 3.25
N ALA A 46 -7.14 -1.24 4.15
CA ALA A 46 -7.01 -1.81 5.49
C ALA A 46 -7.40 -3.28 5.53
N PRO A 47 -6.66 -4.14 6.28
CA PRO A 47 -7.06 -5.53 6.47
C PRO A 47 -8.32 -5.62 7.32
N ARG A 48 -9.32 -6.37 6.85
CA ARG A 48 -10.56 -6.56 7.62
C ARG A 48 -10.26 -7.24 8.95
N PRO A 49 -10.96 -6.90 10.04
CA PRO A 49 -12.14 -6.02 10.13
C PRO A 49 -11.81 -4.52 10.23
N TRP A 50 -10.56 -4.12 10.07
CA TRP A 50 -10.15 -2.73 10.04
C TRP A 50 -10.67 -2.05 8.78
N LYS A 51 -10.85 -0.74 8.85
CA LYS A 51 -11.29 0.10 7.71
C LYS A 51 -10.33 1.25 7.53
N ALA A 52 -10.13 1.69 6.31
CA ALA A 52 -9.38 2.89 6.00
C ALA A 52 -10.33 4.06 5.82
N GLU A 53 -9.97 5.20 6.41
CA GLU A 53 -10.70 6.46 6.25
C GLU A 53 -9.71 7.55 5.84
N THR A 54 -9.85 8.07 4.64
CA THR A 54 -8.99 9.12 4.13
C THR A 54 -9.46 10.48 4.66
N LYS A 55 -8.52 11.24 5.23
CA LYS A 55 -8.75 12.63 5.62
C LYS A 55 -8.40 13.56 4.46
N THR A 56 -7.27 13.32 3.80
CA THR A 56 -6.79 14.14 2.69
C THR A 56 -6.06 13.27 1.70
N LEU A 57 -6.36 13.42 0.42
CA LEU A 57 -5.58 12.81 -0.65
C LEU A 57 -5.35 13.84 -1.74
N ASP A 58 -4.09 14.19 -1.93
CA ASP A 58 -3.65 15.07 -3.02
C ASP A 58 -2.62 14.28 -3.83
N PHE A 59 -3.10 13.56 -4.85
CA PHE A 59 -2.26 12.67 -5.63
C PHE A 59 -1.51 13.44 -6.72
N ARG A 60 -0.38 14.02 -6.34
CA ARG A 60 0.55 14.72 -7.23
C ARG A 60 1.94 14.67 -6.62
N GLU A 61 2.95 14.92 -7.42
CA GLU A 61 4.32 15.04 -6.88
C GLU A 61 4.35 16.18 -5.88
N GLY A 62 4.86 15.88 -4.68
CA GLY A 62 4.85 16.82 -3.56
C GLY A 62 3.55 16.84 -2.77
N GLY A 63 2.52 16.11 -3.19
CA GLY A 63 1.28 15.97 -2.45
C GLY A 63 1.35 14.88 -1.39
N LEU A 64 0.25 14.65 -0.69
CA LEU A 64 0.22 13.67 0.39
C LEU A 64 -1.13 12.95 0.49
N TRP A 65 -1.09 11.81 1.14
CA TRP A 65 -2.27 11.05 1.55
C TRP A 65 -2.21 10.87 3.05
N LEU A 66 -3.17 11.44 3.75
CA LEU A 66 -3.32 11.30 5.20
C LEU A 66 -4.58 10.49 5.45
N TYR A 67 -4.41 9.35 6.11
CA TYR A 67 -5.53 8.45 6.37
C TYR A 67 -5.40 7.79 7.73
N CYS A 68 -6.49 7.19 8.16
CA CYS A 68 -6.59 6.51 9.44
C CYS A 68 -7.09 5.09 9.20
N MET A 69 -6.47 4.12 9.85
CA MET A 69 -7.03 2.77 9.94
C MET A 69 -7.83 2.69 11.22
N VAL A 70 -9.11 2.32 11.09
CA VAL A 70 -10.05 2.27 12.21
C VAL A 70 -10.36 0.81 12.52
N GLY A 71 -10.07 0.38 13.75
CA GLY A 71 -10.37 -0.97 14.22
C GLY A 71 -11.83 -1.12 14.66
N PRO A 72 -12.30 -2.35 14.83
CA PRO A 72 -13.69 -2.61 15.24
C PRO A 72 -14.05 -2.04 16.62
N ASP A 73 -13.05 -1.82 17.46
CA ASP A 73 -13.22 -1.22 18.79
C ASP A 73 -13.11 0.32 18.78
N GLY A 74 -12.95 0.92 17.61
CA GLY A 74 -12.78 2.36 17.45
C GLY A 74 -11.33 2.85 17.55
N THR A 75 -10.37 1.96 17.74
CA THR A 75 -8.95 2.31 17.75
C THR A 75 -8.55 2.92 16.40
N ARG A 76 -7.79 4.01 16.43
CA ARG A 76 -7.36 4.73 15.22
C ARG A 76 -5.85 4.78 15.12
N HIS A 77 -5.33 4.39 13.95
CA HIS A 77 -3.91 4.49 13.61
C HIS A 77 -3.78 5.37 12.38
N TRP A 78 -3.15 6.53 12.54
CA TRP A 78 -2.95 7.48 11.46
C TRP A 78 -1.67 7.18 10.69
N CYS A 79 -1.73 7.38 9.38
CA CYS A 79 -0.61 7.18 8.48
C CYS A 79 -0.56 8.34 7.49
N ARG A 80 0.67 8.74 7.15
CA ARG A 80 0.93 9.77 6.16
C ARG A 80 1.81 9.22 5.06
N VAL A 81 1.40 9.44 3.82
CA VAL A 81 2.16 9.06 2.63
C VAL A 81 2.49 10.33 1.85
N ASP A 82 3.77 10.59 1.61
CA ASP A 82 4.21 11.71 0.79
C ASP A 82 4.59 11.20 -0.59
N PHE A 83 3.94 11.72 -1.63
CA PHE A 83 4.20 11.31 -3.00
C PHE A 83 5.45 12.02 -3.54
N LYS A 84 6.38 11.25 -4.10
CA LYS A 84 7.66 11.76 -4.61
C LYS A 84 7.62 11.93 -6.12
N THR A 85 7.49 10.82 -6.86
CA THR A 85 7.44 10.83 -8.33
C THR A 85 6.20 10.12 -8.81
N ILE A 86 5.61 10.60 -9.90
CA ILE A 86 4.43 10.01 -10.50
C ILE A 86 4.59 9.99 -12.02
N ALA A 87 4.45 8.79 -12.61
CA ALA A 87 4.33 8.61 -14.04
C ALA A 87 2.95 8.00 -14.29
N ALA A 88 2.01 8.79 -14.82
CA ALA A 88 0.60 8.43 -14.89
C ALA A 88 0.37 7.05 -15.52
N GLN A 89 -0.37 6.20 -14.81
CA GLN A 89 -0.71 4.82 -15.18
C GLN A 89 0.51 3.91 -15.41
N LYS A 90 1.68 4.30 -14.90
CA LYS A 90 2.91 3.50 -15.01
C LYS A 90 3.54 3.20 -13.65
N SER A 91 3.75 4.24 -12.84
CA SER A 91 4.43 4.06 -11.55
C SER A 91 4.31 5.28 -10.66
N PHE A 92 4.50 5.09 -9.38
CA PHE A 92 4.75 6.20 -8.47
C PHE A 92 5.61 5.74 -7.30
N THR A 93 6.32 6.69 -6.70
CA THR A 93 7.12 6.45 -5.50
C THR A 93 6.62 7.35 -4.38
N SER A 94 6.77 6.86 -3.15
CA SER A 94 6.30 7.57 -1.97
C SER A 94 7.05 7.16 -0.74
N THR A 95 6.90 7.94 0.33
CA THR A 95 7.39 7.58 1.65
C THR A 95 6.21 7.57 2.62
N ALA A 96 6.02 6.45 3.30
CA ALA A 96 4.94 6.26 4.27
C ALA A 96 5.50 6.26 5.68
N VAL A 97 4.82 6.97 6.59
CA VAL A 97 5.17 7.02 8.01
C VAL A 97 3.90 6.92 8.84
N PHE A 98 4.02 6.40 10.05
CA PHE A 98 2.94 6.54 11.03
C PHE A 98 2.93 7.97 11.54
N SER A 99 1.74 8.50 11.81
CA SER A 99 1.57 9.91 12.16
C SER A 99 0.45 10.12 13.17
N ASP A 100 0.22 11.37 13.54
CA ASP A 100 -1.00 11.80 14.23
C ASP A 100 -2.05 12.24 13.20
N ASP A 101 -3.19 12.73 13.68
CA ASP A 101 -4.31 13.16 12.84
C ASP A 101 -4.02 14.44 12.06
N LYS A 102 -2.92 15.10 12.35
CA LYS A 102 -2.47 16.32 11.67
C LYS A 102 -1.33 16.05 10.68
N GLY A 103 -0.87 14.79 10.60
CA GLY A 103 0.20 14.40 9.71
C GLY A 103 1.61 14.54 10.30
N ASN A 104 1.73 14.78 11.61
CA ASN A 104 3.04 14.84 12.26
C ASN A 104 3.57 13.43 12.47
N ARG A 105 4.78 13.15 11.98
CA ARG A 105 5.37 11.82 12.05
C ARG A 105 5.53 11.33 13.48
N ASP A 106 5.18 10.06 13.70
CA ASP A 106 5.51 9.32 14.91
C ASP A 106 6.87 8.65 14.72
N ASN A 107 7.91 9.21 15.34
CA ASN A 107 9.28 8.73 15.21
C ASN A 107 9.54 7.40 15.93
N SER A 108 8.54 6.86 16.64
CA SER A 108 8.65 5.53 17.27
C SER A 108 8.60 4.40 16.25
N PHE A 109 8.18 4.69 15.01
CA PHE A 109 8.04 3.70 13.94
C PHE A 109 8.89 4.06 12.73
N PRO A 110 9.36 3.04 11.99
CA PRO A 110 10.20 3.29 10.82
C PRO A 110 9.42 3.89 9.66
N ALA A 111 10.14 4.60 8.78
CA ALA A 111 9.63 5.03 7.50
C ALA A 111 9.72 3.88 6.50
N MET A 112 8.79 3.86 5.54
CA MET A 112 8.75 2.89 4.45
C MET A 112 8.83 3.64 3.12
N HIS A 113 9.79 3.29 2.28
CA HIS A 113 9.97 3.93 0.98
C HIS A 113 9.42 3.01 -0.10
N TRP A 114 8.32 3.42 -0.74
CA TRP A 114 7.56 2.60 -1.68
C TRP A 114 7.88 2.97 -3.13
N SER A 115 8.00 1.95 -3.97
CA SER A 115 7.99 2.09 -5.42
C SER A 115 6.94 1.12 -5.95
N ILE A 116 5.96 1.64 -6.68
CA ILE A 116 4.83 0.84 -7.17
C ILE A 116 4.79 0.99 -8.69
N VAL A 117 4.91 -0.14 -9.39
CA VAL A 117 4.94 -0.18 -10.85
C VAL A 117 3.73 -0.98 -11.36
N PHE A 118 3.04 -0.43 -12.36
CA PHE A 118 1.84 -1.00 -12.94
C PHE A 118 2.16 -1.47 -14.36
N ILE A 119 1.91 -2.74 -14.63
CA ILE A 119 2.28 -3.37 -15.91
C ILE A 119 1.05 -4.05 -16.50
N PRO A 120 0.68 -3.73 -17.77
CA PRO A 120 -0.41 -4.44 -18.43
C PRO A 120 0.02 -5.88 -18.75
N THR A 121 -0.92 -6.83 -18.64
CA THR A 121 -0.70 -8.23 -19.00
C THR A 121 -1.75 -8.66 -20.00
N THR A 122 -1.62 -9.85 -20.55
CA THR A 122 -2.59 -10.40 -21.51
C THR A 122 -3.97 -10.60 -20.90
N THR A 123 -4.05 -10.84 -19.58
CA THR A 123 -5.31 -11.13 -18.89
C THR A 123 -5.76 -10.01 -17.95
N GLY A 124 -4.97 -8.95 -17.82
CA GLY A 124 -5.31 -7.84 -16.91
C GLY A 124 -4.12 -6.98 -16.60
N SER A 125 -3.66 -7.00 -15.35
CA SER A 125 -2.60 -6.12 -14.86
C SER A 125 -1.73 -6.83 -13.85
N LYS A 126 -0.50 -6.33 -13.71
CA LYS A 126 0.43 -6.75 -12.66
C LYS A 126 0.92 -5.51 -11.92
N VAL A 127 0.94 -5.59 -10.61
CA VAL A 127 1.49 -4.51 -9.75
C VAL A 127 2.72 -5.06 -9.06
N GLU A 128 3.84 -4.37 -9.22
CA GLU A 128 5.09 -4.67 -8.51
C GLU A 128 5.31 -3.61 -7.46
N VAL A 129 5.39 -4.04 -6.20
CA VAL A 129 5.64 -3.17 -5.06
C VAL A 129 7.02 -3.47 -4.50
N ARG A 130 7.86 -2.46 -4.41
CA ARG A 130 9.14 -2.55 -3.72
C ARG A 130 9.13 -1.57 -2.57
N ILE A 131 9.44 -2.07 -1.38
CA ILE A 131 9.50 -1.25 -0.18
C ILE A 131 10.91 -1.36 0.38
N SER A 132 11.58 -0.23 0.53
CA SER A 132 12.92 -0.18 1.11
C SER A 132 12.87 0.52 2.47
N PHE A 133 13.86 0.18 3.31
CA PHE A 133 13.95 0.66 4.68
C PHE A 133 15.33 1.27 4.91
N ASP A 134 15.43 2.15 5.89
CA ASP A 134 16.69 2.83 6.18
C ASP A 134 17.74 1.89 6.80
N ASN A 135 17.26 0.84 7.50
CA ASN A 135 18.13 -0.19 8.06
C ASN A 135 17.37 -1.51 8.22
N GLU A 136 18.12 -2.58 8.51
CA GLU A 136 17.54 -3.92 8.64
C GLU A 136 16.59 -4.03 9.83
N ALA A 137 16.90 -3.36 10.94
CA ALA A 137 16.05 -3.37 12.13
C ALA A 137 14.66 -2.77 11.85
N ASP A 138 14.59 -1.75 11.01
CA ASP A 138 13.33 -1.14 10.59
C ASP A 138 12.47 -2.12 9.79
N LEU A 139 13.09 -2.85 8.87
CA LEU A 139 12.40 -3.89 8.10
C LEU A 139 11.86 -4.98 9.03
N GLN A 140 12.69 -5.46 9.97
CA GLN A 140 12.27 -6.48 10.92
C GLN A 140 11.10 -6.01 11.78
N LYS A 141 11.13 -4.75 12.22
CA LYS A 141 10.05 -4.19 13.05
C LYS A 141 8.72 -4.18 12.30
N ILE A 142 8.73 -3.76 11.04
CA ILE A 142 7.53 -3.74 10.20
C ILE A 142 7.01 -5.17 9.97
N LEU A 143 7.89 -6.13 9.72
CA LEU A 143 7.51 -7.53 9.56
C LEU A 143 6.87 -8.10 10.85
N GLU A 144 7.44 -7.77 12.02
CA GLU A 144 6.92 -8.21 13.31
C GLU A 144 5.55 -7.62 13.63
N MET A 145 5.23 -6.47 13.06
CA MET A 145 3.90 -5.84 13.20
C MET A 145 2.82 -6.52 12.35
N GLY A 146 3.18 -7.53 11.56
CA GLY A 146 2.23 -8.28 10.74
C GLY A 146 1.96 -7.65 9.39
N PHE A 147 2.87 -6.84 8.87
CA PHE A 147 2.70 -6.13 7.60
C PHE A 147 2.37 -7.09 6.45
N GLU A 148 3.11 -8.20 6.33
CA GLU A 148 2.96 -9.14 5.21
C GLU A 148 1.53 -9.70 5.14
N ALA A 149 1.02 -10.19 6.26
CA ALA A 149 -0.35 -10.74 6.33
C ALA A 149 -1.39 -9.65 6.08
N GLY A 150 -1.21 -8.46 6.67
CA GLY A 150 -2.14 -7.35 6.52
C GLY A 150 -2.20 -6.84 5.08
N PHE A 151 -1.05 -6.66 4.45
CA PHE A 151 -0.99 -6.19 3.06
C PHE A 151 -1.56 -7.23 2.10
N SER A 152 -1.25 -8.51 2.30
CA SER A 152 -1.82 -9.59 1.49
C SER A 152 -3.34 -9.64 1.59
N MET A 153 -3.89 -9.43 2.79
CA MET A 153 -5.33 -9.35 2.98
C MET A 153 -5.92 -8.14 2.25
N GLY A 154 -5.27 -6.98 2.33
CA GLY A 154 -5.68 -5.79 1.59
C GLY A 154 -5.74 -6.06 0.08
N LEU A 155 -4.73 -6.73 -0.47
CA LEU A 155 -4.71 -7.09 -1.88
C LEU A 155 -5.86 -8.05 -2.25
N GLY A 156 -6.24 -8.94 -1.34
CA GLY A 156 -7.42 -9.79 -1.50
C GLY A 156 -8.71 -8.98 -1.51
N ASN A 157 -8.81 -7.96 -0.65
CA ASN A 157 -9.94 -7.03 -0.65
C ASN A 157 -10.01 -6.28 -1.99
N LEU A 158 -8.85 -5.94 -2.55
CA LEU A 158 -8.78 -5.26 -3.85
C LEU A 158 -9.33 -6.15 -4.97
N ASP A 159 -9.03 -7.45 -4.97
CA ASP A 159 -9.63 -8.38 -5.94
C ASP A 159 -11.15 -8.32 -5.92
N GLU A 160 -11.75 -8.36 -4.73
CA GLU A 160 -13.19 -8.29 -4.57
C GLU A 160 -13.75 -6.95 -5.08
N LEU A 161 -13.06 -5.86 -4.77
CA LEU A 161 -13.47 -4.53 -5.22
C LEU A 161 -13.43 -4.43 -6.75
N LEU A 162 -12.35 -4.89 -7.38
CA LEU A 162 -12.20 -4.84 -8.82
C LEU A 162 -13.26 -5.69 -9.55
N ALA A 163 -13.66 -6.79 -8.95
CA ALA A 163 -14.73 -7.63 -9.50
C ALA A 163 -16.11 -6.95 -9.40
N SER A 164 -16.30 -6.05 -8.45
CA SER A 164 -17.59 -5.37 -8.20
C SER A 164 -17.77 -4.08 -8.99
N ILE A 165 -16.68 -3.47 -9.48
CA ILE A 165 -16.71 -2.22 -10.24
C ILE A 165 -16.48 -2.52 -11.72
N ASN A 166 -17.31 -1.99 -12.59
CA ASN A 166 -17.20 -2.20 -14.04
C ASN A 166 -16.91 -0.90 -14.77
#